data_661066f08b7589968f6ec2f0584fbb3f
#
_entry.id   661066f08b7589968f6ec2f0584fbb3f
#
_cell.length_a   1.000
_cell.length_b   1.000
_cell.length_c   1.000
_cell.angle_alpha   90.00
_cell.angle_beta   90.00
_cell.angle_gamma   90.00
#
_symmetry.space_group_name_H-M   'P 1'
#
loop_
_entity.id
_entity.type
_entity.pdbx_description
1 polymer ?
#
loop_
_entity_poly.entity_id
_entity_poly.type
_entity_poly.pdbx_seq_one_letter_code
_entity_poly.pdbx_strand_id
1 'polypeptide(L)' 'MMNEKELNALIARYMEGETTCEEELRLEAYFQAHADVDEPLRPIRQLVLGLGALA' A
#
# COMPACT_ATOMS: atom_id res chain seq x y z
N MET A 1 -9.11 -10.43 -5.97
CA MET A 1 -8.52 -9.17 -6.43
C MET A 1 -9.04 -8.01 -5.62
N MET A 2 -8.16 -7.12 -5.22
CA MET A 2 -8.55 -5.99 -4.38
C MET A 2 -9.17 -4.90 -5.23
N ASN A 3 -10.35 -4.42 -4.85
CA ASN A 3 -10.97 -3.33 -5.57
C ASN A 3 -10.53 -2.00 -4.94
N GLU A 4 -10.92 -0.91 -5.58
CA GLU A 4 -10.51 0.42 -5.14
C GLU A 4 -10.97 0.72 -3.72
N LYS A 5 -12.17 0.29 -3.39
CA LYS A 5 -12.73 0.55 -2.07
C LYS A 5 -11.94 -0.20 -0.99
N GLU A 6 -11.61 -1.45 -1.26
CA GLU A 6 -10.81 -2.22 -0.32
C GLU A 6 -9.40 -1.65 -0.19
N LEU A 7 -8.84 -1.22 -1.30
CA LEU A 7 -7.52 -0.63 -1.30
C LEU A 7 -7.50 0.63 -0.43
N ASN A 8 -8.48 1.49 -0.61
CA ASN A 8 -8.55 2.73 0.18
C ASN A 8 -8.71 2.44 1.66
N ALA A 9 -9.51 1.44 2.00
CA ALA A 9 -9.69 1.06 3.40
C ALA A 9 -8.40 0.53 4.00
N LEU A 10 -7.68 -0.30 3.26
CA LEU A 10 -6.41 -0.82 3.75
C LEU A 10 -5.36 0.27 3.91
N ILE A 11 -5.32 1.19 2.97
CA ILE A 11 -4.39 2.30 3.05
C ILE A 11 -4.68 3.16 4.27
N ALA A 12 -5.95 3.44 4.53
CA ALA A 12 -6.32 4.22 5.70
C ALA A 12 -5.87 3.54 6.99
N ARG A 13 -6.07 2.23 7.08
CA ARG A 13 -5.63 1.48 8.25
C ARG A 13 -4.11 1.42 8.34
N TYR A 14 -3.46 1.32 7.21
CA TYR A 14 -2.00 1.29 7.19
C TYR A 14 -1.43 2.60 7.73
N MET A 15 -2.01 3.72 7.34
CA MET A 15 -1.56 5.01 7.80
C MET A 15 -1.79 5.21 9.29
N GLU A 16 -2.74 4.47 9.85
CA GLU A 16 -3.02 4.52 11.28
C GLU A 16 -2.24 3.47 12.06
N GLY A 17 -1.49 2.65 11.36
CA GLY A 17 -0.73 1.59 12.01
C GLY A 17 -1.59 0.44 12.51
N GLU A 18 -2.75 0.23 11.91
CA GLU A 18 -3.70 -0.78 12.36
C GLU A 18 -3.84 -1.98 11.43
N THR A 19 -2.96 -2.09 10.44
CA THR A 19 -3.03 -3.25 9.56
C THR A 19 -2.39 -4.47 10.20
N THR A 20 -2.92 -5.63 9.85
CA THR A 20 -2.29 -6.89 10.23
C THR A 20 -1.21 -7.26 9.22
N CYS A 21 -0.41 -8.27 9.55
CA CYS A 21 0.61 -8.73 8.61
C CYS A 21 -0.01 -9.20 7.30
N GLU A 22 -1.14 -9.88 7.38
CA GLU A 22 -1.83 -10.33 6.17
C GLU A 22 -2.26 -9.16 5.31
N GLU A 23 -2.77 -8.12 5.94
CA GLU A 23 -3.21 -6.95 5.20
C GLU A 23 -2.05 -6.24 4.56
N GLU A 24 -0.93 -6.17 5.27
CA GLU A 24 0.26 -5.56 4.70
C GLU A 24 0.78 -6.35 3.50
N LEU A 25 0.72 -7.67 3.58
CA LEU A 25 1.12 -8.50 2.45
C LEU A 25 0.23 -8.27 1.24
N ARG A 26 -1.05 -8.07 1.46
CA ARG A 26 -1.96 -7.75 0.37
C ARG A 26 -1.62 -6.43 -0.29
N LEU A 27 -1.31 -5.43 0.51
CA LEU A 27 -0.88 -4.15 -0.02
C LEU A 27 0.40 -4.28 -0.82
N GLU A 28 1.36 -5.02 -0.29
CA GLU A 28 2.60 -5.24 -1.01
C GLU A 28 2.37 -5.91 -2.35
N ALA A 29 1.56 -6.95 -2.36
CA ALA A 29 1.27 -7.66 -3.59
C ALA A 29 0.60 -6.75 -4.61
N TYR A 30 -0.34 -5.94 -4.14
CA TYR A 30 -1.02 -5.00 -5.02
C TYR A 30 -0.03 -4.03 -5.65
N PHE A 31 0.82 -3.42 -4.82
CA PHE A 31 1.74 -2.41 -5.32
C PHE A 31 2.86 -3.01 -6.16
N GLN A 32 3.22 -4.27 -5.93
CA GLN A 32 4.18 -4.93 -6.78
C GLN A 32 3.60 -5.19 -8.18
N ALA A 33 2.31 -5.47 -8.23
CA ALA A 33 1.65 -5.70 -9.52
C ALA A 33 1.32 -4.39 -10.24
N HIS A 34 1.25 -3.28 -9.50
CA HIS A 34 0.84 -1.99 -10.06
C HIS A 34 1.94 -0.96 -9.81
N ALA A 35 2.96 -1.00 -10.65
CA ALA A 35 4.08 -0.06 -10.52
C ALA A 35 3.69 1.35 -10.91
N ASP A 36 2.69 1.46 -11.77
CA ASP A 36 2.25 2.76 -12.31
C ASP A 36 1.07 3.32 -11.54
N VAL A 37 1.27 3.67 -10.30
CA VAL A 37 0.19 4.28 -9.53
C VAL A 37 0.33 5.80 -9.55
N ASP A 38 -0.79 6.48 -9.48
CA ASP A 38 -0.83 7.94 -9.41
C ASP A 38 -0.85 8.39 -7.97
N GLU A 39 -0.67 9.69 -7.78
CA GLU A 39 -0.83 10.23 -6.45
C GLU A 39 -2.30 10.17 -6.04
N PRO A 40 -2.59 10.01 -4.78
CA PRO A 40 -1.65 9.99 -3.64
C PRO A 40 -1.03 8.62 -3.35
N LEU A 41 -1.22 7.65 -4.22
CA LEU A 41 -0.76 6.29 -3.98
C LEU A 41 0.74 6.11 -4.14
N ARG A 42 1.37 6.99 -4.90
CA ARG A 42 2.79 6.89 -5.17
C ARG A 42 3.65 6.86 -3.91
N PRO A 43 3.52 7.85 -3.02
CA PRO A 43 4.31 7.81 -1.79
C PRO A 43 3.92 6.65 -0.88
N ILE A 44 2.66 6.27 -0.89
CA ILE A 44 2.21 5.15 -0.08
C ILE A 44 2.83 3.85 -0.57
N ARG A 45 2.91 3.69 -1.88
CA ARG A 45 3.57 2.52 -2.47
C ARG A 45 5.02 2.44 -2.02
N GLN A 46 5.71 3.56 -2.02
CA GLN A 46 7.10 3.58 -1.59
C GLN A 46 7.23 3.19 -0.12
N LEU A 47 6.31 3.63 0.71
CA LEU A 47 6.32 3.26 2.12
C LEU A 47 6.07 1.77 2.30
N VAL A 48 5.06 1.25 1.63
CA VAL A 48 4.68 -0.16 1.80
C VAL A 48 5.79 -1.08 1.32
N LEU A 49 6.42 -0.75 0.21
CA LEU A 49 7.47 -1.58 -0.35
C LEU A 49 8.85 -1.26 0.19
N GLY A 50 8.96 -0.23 0.99
CA GLY A 50 10.24 0.17 1.54
C GLY A 50 11.18 0.81 0.54
N LEU A 51 10.66 1.28 -0.57
CA LEU A 51 11.50 1.80 -1.64
C LEU A 51 12.10 3.15 -1.32
N GLY A 52 11.44 3.92 -0.48
CA GLY A 52 11.95 5.23 -0.11
C GLY A 52 12.63 5.26 1.24
N ALA A 53 12.79 4.13 1.87
CA ALA A 53 13.23 4.07 3.26
C ALA A 53 14.69 4.36 3.45
N LEU A 54 15.43 4.36 2.40
CA LEU A 54 16.86 4.51 2.50
C LEU A 54 17.33 5.91 2.23
N ALA A 55 16.47 6.77 2.32
CA ALA A 55 16.87 8.15 2.08
C ALA A 55 18.07 8.52 2.94
#